data_8ee98206216a76a64f0321c8245a66ca
#
_entry.id   8ee98206216a76a64f0321c8245a66ca
#
_cell.length_a   1.000
_cell.length_b   1.000
_cell.length_c   1.000
_cell.angle_alpha   90.00
_cell.angle_beta   90.00
_cell.angle_gamma   90.00
#
_symmetry.space_group_name_H-M   'P 1'
#
loop_
_entity.id
_entity.type
_entity.pdbx_description
1 polymer ?
#
loop_
_entity_poly.entity_id
_entity_poly.type
_entity_poly.pdbx_seq_one_letter_code
_entity_poly.pdbx_strand_id
1 'polypeptide(L)'
;ISLHHSEGAVQKEARDILLGALDLGNREVEEIMLHRSQIEMISTNSSPNEIFEKCLNSPYTRLPIYEDNPENVIGVLHAKDVLRSFKGFGLGQSTRRFNVNDMNILEVAMKPYFVPETTTLDQQMKQFLKRKSHFALVVDEYGDLRGLITLEDILEEIVGQISDEHDVIEQPVSYTHLTLPTTAYV
;
A
#
# COMPACT_ATOMS: atom_id res chain seq x y z
N ILE A 1 28.96 18.51 -25.19
CA ILE A 1 28.70 17.07 -25.46
C ILE A 1 27.70 16.49 -24.41
N SER A 2 27.41 17.15 -23.28
CA SER A 2 26.50 16.60 -22.24
C SER A 2 24.99 16.86 -22.47
N LEU A 3 24.60 17.82 -23.32
CA LEU A 3 23.21 18.20 -23.57
C LEU A 3 22.39 17.15 -24.35
N HIS A 4 23.02 16.45 -25.31
CA HIS A 4 22.33 15.44 -26.12
C HIS A 4 22.02 14.13 -25.35
N HIS A 5 22.74 13.82 -24.27
CA HIS A 5 22.43 12.64 -23.46
C HIS A 5 21.19 12.83 -22.58
N SER A 6 20.97 14.06 -22.08
CA SER A 6 19.80 14.37 -21.24
C SER A 6 18.50 14.42 -22.05
N GLU A 7 18.52 14.93 -23.28
CA GLU A 7 17.33 14.95 -24.15
C GLU A 7 16.86 13.54 -24.54
N GLY A 8 17.80 12.62 -24.82
CA GLY A 8 17.48 11.24 -25.17
C GLY A 8 16.89 10.45 -24.00
N ALA A 9 17.35 10.67 -22.78
CA ALA A 9 16.83 10.04 -21.56
C ALA A 9 15.38 10.50 -21.27
N VAL A 10 15.14 11.82 -21.30
CA VAL A 10 13.79 12.39 -21.09
C VAL A 10 12.78 11.89 -22.13
N GLN A 11 13.19 11.75 -23.40
CA GLN A 11 12.31 11.20 -24.44
C GLN A 11 11.99 9.71 -24.20
N LYS A 12 12.94 8.93 -23.68
CA LYS A 12 12.71 7.52 -23.36
C LYS A 12 11.72 7.37 -22.20
N GLU A 13 11.92 8.09 -21.12
CA GLU A 13 11.02 8.07 -19.95
C GLU A 13 9.59 8.49 -20.31
N ALA A 14 9.44 9.59 -21.06
CA ALA A 14 8.13 10.04 -21.53
C ALA A 14 7.41 8.98 -22.39
N ARG A 15 8.17 8.30 -23.26
CA ARG A 15 7.62 7.20 -24.07
C ARG A 15 7.20 6.03 -23.20
N ASP A 16 8.01 5.64 -22.24
CA ASP A 16 7.75 4.49 -21.36
C ASP A 16 6.51 4.74 -20.48
N ILE A 17 6.33 5.95 -19.94
CA ILE A 17 5.11 6.40 -19.25
C ILE A 17 3.89 6.33 -20.17
N LEU A 18 4.00 6.78 -21.42
CA LEU A 18 2.89 6.72 -22.37
C LEU A 18 2.49 5.27 -22.68
N LEU A 19 3.46 4.38 -22.87
CA LEU A 19 3.21 2.96 -23.08
C LEU A 19 2.55 2.30 -21.86
N GLY A 20 3.05 2.58 -20.65
CA GLY A 20 2.43 2.10 -19.41
C GLY A 20 0.97 2.56 -19.27
N ALA A 21 0.70 3.84 -19.56
CA ALA A 21 -0.66 4.36 -19.52
C ALA A 21 -1.61 3.73 -20.54
N LEU A 22 -1.12 3.38 -21.74
CA LEU A 22 -1.91 2.70 -22.77
C LEU A 22 -2.19 1.25 -22.41
N ASP A 23 -1.28 0.59 -21.69
CA ASP A 23 -1.41 -0.82 -21.31
C ASP A 23 -2.42 -1.05 -20.17
N LEU A 24 -2.73 -0.03 -19.36
CA LEU A 24 -3.71 -0.14 -18.27
C LEU A 24 -5.09 -0.66 -18.73
N GLY A 25 -5.47 -0.43 -19.99
CA GLY A 25 -6.74 -0.90 -20.53
C GLY A 25 -6.78 -2.41 -20.80
N ASN A 26 -5.63 -3.05 -20.87
CA ASN A 26 -5.47 -4.48 -21.17
C ASN A 26 -5.23 -5.33 -19.90
N ARG A 27 -4.97 -4.68 -18.75
CA ARG A 27 -4.63 -5.35 -17.51
C ARG A 27 -5.75 -5.22 -16.49
N GLU A 28 -5.95 -6.27 -15.71
CA GLU A 28 -7.01 -6.35 -14.70
C GLU A 28 -6.47 -6.10 -13.29
N VAL A 29 -7.36 -5.71 -12.39
CA VAL A 29 -7.05 -5.41 -10.98
C VAL A 29 -6.39 -6.60 -10.29
N GLU A 30 -6.79 -7.84 -10.62
CA GLU A 30 -6.24 -9.06 -10.01
C GLU A 30 -4.72 -9.23 -10.23
N GLU A 31 -4.19 -8.64 -11.31
CA GLU A 31 -2.77 -8.78 -11.66
C GLU A 31 -1.84 -8.01 -10.72
N ILE A 32 -2.32 -6.90 -10.15
CA ILE A 32 -1.48 -6.01 -9.32
C ILE A 32 -1.98 -5.82 -7.90
N MET A 33 -3.18 -6.33 -7.56
CA MET A 33 -3.74 -6.19 -6.23
C MET A 33 -2.85 -6.83 -5.17
N LEU A 34 -2.83 -6.25 -3.96
CA LEU A 34 -2.29 -6.93 -2.79
C LEU A 34 -3.24 -8.08 -2.42
N HIS A 35 -2.74 -9.31 -2.44
CA HIS A 35 -3.55 -10.49 -2.15
C HIS A 35 -4.06 -10.49 -0.70
N ARG A 36 -5.25 -11.04 -0.46
CA ARG A 36 -5.94 -11.05 0.84
C ARG A 36 -5.09 -11.59 2.00
N SER A 37 -4.20 -12.54 1.74
CA SER A 37 -3.31 -13.12 2.76
C SER A 37 -2.26 -12.15 3.31
N GLN A 38 -2.03 -11.03 2.62
CA GLN A 38 -1.07 -10.00 2.99
C GLN A 38 -1.73 -8.76 3.60
N ILE A 39 -3.08 -8.71 3.61
CA ILE A 39 -3.82 -7.58 4.15
C ILE A 39 -3.80 -7.60 5.67
N GLU A 40 -3.30 -6.56 6.29
CA GLU A 40 -3.48 -6.34 7.72
C GLU A 40 -4.89 -5.83 8.00
N MET A 41 -5.64 -6.56 8.82
CA MET A 41 -7.04 -6.28 9.14
C MET A 41 -7.27 -6.20 10.64
N ILE A 42 -8.33 -5.52 11.07
CA ILE A 42 -8.72 -5.36 12.47
C ILE A 42 -10.06 -6.06 12.71
N SER A 43 -10.13 -6.89 13.75
CA SER A 43 -11.40 -7.47 14.19
C SER A 43 -12.21 -6.46 14.99
N THR A 44 -13.55 -6.45 14.83
CA THR A 44 -14.45 -5.69 15.70
C THR A 44 -14.36 -6.10 17.16
N ASN A 45 -13.94 -7.33 17.43
CA ASN A 45 -13.78 -7.89 18.78
C ASN A 45 -12.44 -7.48 19.43
N SER A 46 -11.55 -6.78 18.70
CA SER A 46 -10.29 -6.29 19.26
C SER A 46 -10.54 -5.18 20.29
N SER A 47 -9.77 -5.20 21.37
CA SER A 47 -9.83 -4.13 22.36
C SER A 47 -9.32 -2.80 21.77
N PRO A 48 -9.77 -1.64 22.28
CA PRO A 48 -9.29 -0.34 21.82
C PRO A 48 -7.77 -0.16 21.90
N ASN A 49 -7.12 -0.77 22.89
CA ASN A 49 -5.66 -0.74 23.01
C ASN A 49 -4.98 -1.54 21.89
N GLU A 50 -5.49 -2.73 21.58
CA GLU A 50 -4.97 -3.55 20.47
C GLU A 50 -5.13 -2.82 19.13
N ILE A 51 -6.27 -2.15 18.91
CA ILE A 51 -6.52 -1.36 17.71
C ILE A 51 -5.52 -0.21 17.61
N PHE A 52 -5.31 0.50 18.72
CA PHE A 52 -4.34 1.60 18.77
C PHE A 52 -2.91 1.12 18.47
N GLU A 53 -2.46 0.07 19.15
CA GLU A 53 -1.13 -0.53 18.91
C GLU A 53 -0.98 -0.99 17.45
N LYS A 54 -2.02 -1.61 16.89
CA LYS A 54 -1.99 -2.05 15.49
C LYS A 54 -1.92 -0.87 14.53
N CYS A 55 -2.69 0.21 14.77
CA CYS A 55 -2.61 1.43 13.96
C CYS A 55 -1.27 2.17 14.10
N LEU A 56 -0.59 2.04 15.25
CA LEU A 56 0.69 2.68 15.49
C LEU A 56 1.85 1.93 14.81
N ASN A 57 1.80 0.60 14.83
CA ASN A 57 2.89 -0.26 14.36
C ASN A 57 2.73 -0.70 12.90
N SER A 58 1.52 -0.57 12.32
CA SER A 58 1.27 -0.93 10.92
C SER A 58 1.97 0.04 9.96
N PRO A 59 2.63 -0.45 8.91
CA PRO A 59 3.13 0.38 7.82
C PRO A 59 2.01 1.00 6.97
N TYR A 60 0.78 0.45 7.09
CA TYR A 60 -0.35 0.86 6.28
C TYR A 60 -1.18 1.96 6.92
N THR A 61 -1.62 2.92 6.12
CA THR A 61 -2.47 4.03 6.58
C THR A 61 -3.94 3.68 6.67
N ARG A 62 -4.39 2.60 6.01
CA ARG A 62 -5.77 2.13 5.97
C ARG A 62 -5.82 0.66 6.31
N LEU A 63 -6.65 0.32 7.30
CA LEU A 63 -6.81 -1.03 7.81
C LEU A 63 -8.28 -1.43 7.70
N PRO A 64 -8.61 -2.47 6.92
CA PRO A 64 -9.98 -3.00 6.88
C PRO A 64 -10.40 -3.54 8.25
N ILE A 65 -11.69 -3.35 8.55
CA ILE A 65 -12.32 -3.92 9.76
C ILE A 65 -13.24 -5.04 9.32
N TYR A 66 -13.14 -6.17 9.97
CA TYR A 66 -14.02 -7.30 9.74
C TYR A 66 -14.79 -7.71 11.01
N GLU A 67 -15.94 -8.31 10.82
CA GLU A 67 -16.78 -8.89 11.86
C GLU A 67 -16.82 -10.41 11.71
N ASP A 68 -16.45 -11.12 12.76
CA ASP A 68 -16.41 -12.58 12.88
C ASP A 68 -15.50 -13.28 11.86
N ASN A 69 -15.73 -13.11 10.57
CA ASN A 69 -14.96 -13.70 9.48
C ASN A 69 -14.16 -12.61 8.74
N PRO A 70 -12.85 -12.80 8.49
CA PRO A 70 -12.03 -11.86 7.71
C PRO A 70 -12.58 -11.50 6.32
N GLU A 71 -13.46 -12.32 5.74
CA GLU A 71 -14.13 -12.02 4.47
C GLU A 71 -15.27 -11.02 4.63
N ASN A 72 -15.84 -10.90 5.84
CA ASN A 72 -16.91 -9.96 6.15
C ASN A 72 -16.36 -8.58 6.55
N VAL A 73 -15.87 -7.83 5.57
CA VAL A 73 -15.34 -6.49 5.81
C VAL A 73 -16.47 -5.47 5.90
N ILE A 74 -16.63 -4.88 7.08
CA ILE A 74 -17.71 -3.93 7.38
C ILE A 74 -17.28 -2.46 7.36
N GLY A 75 -15.97 -2.19 7.37
CA GLY A 75 -15.43 -0.83 7.37
C GLY A 75 -13.95 -0.77 7.05
N VAL A 76 -13.43 0.45 6.93
CA VAL A 76 -12.01 0.73 6.76
C VAL A 76 -11.61 1.83 7.73
N LEU A 77 -10.63 1.57 8.58
CA LEU A 77 -10.03 2.56 9.47
C LEU A 77 -8.90 3.30 8.79
N HIS A 78 -8.89 4.60 8.97
CA HIS A 78 -7.72 5.40 8.66
C HIS A 78 -6.90 5.59 9.95
N ALA A 79 -5.68 5.05 9.99
CA ALA A 79 -4.82 5.09 11.18
C ALA A 79 -4.67 6.50 11.79
N LYS A 80 -4.56 7.54 10.94
CA LYS A 80 -4.48 8.94 11.40
C LYS A 80 -5.75 9.41 12.14
N ASP A 81 -6.93 8.92 11.75
CA ASP A 81 -8.18 9.34 12.38
C ASP A 81 -8.34 8.67 13.73
N VAL A 82 -7.92 7.40 13.84
CA VAL A 82 -7.81 6.69 15.13
C VAL A 82 -6.85 7.45 16.05
N LEU A 83 -5.63 7.75 15.59
CA LEU A 83 -4.63 8.47 16.38
C LEU A 83 -5.08 9.89 16.77
N ARG A 84 -5.87 10.57 15.92
CA ARG A 84 -6.47 11.87 16.26
C ARG A 84 -7.53 11.77 17.32
N SER A 85 -8.36 10.73 17.27
CA SER A 85 -9.36 10.47 18.30
C SER A 85 -8.71 10.31 19.67
N PHE A 86 -7.56 9.64 19.75
CA PHE A 86 -6.77 9.55 20.97
C PHE A 86 -6.07 10.87 21.35
N LYS A 87 -5.54 11.66 20.38
CA LYS A 87 -4.85 12.96 20.65
C LYS A 87 -5.79 14.09 21.04
N GLY A 88 -7.02 14.12 20.52
CA GLY A 88 -8.02 15.12 20.88
C GLY A 88 -8.36 15.14 22.36
N PHE A 89 -7.95 14.13 23.10
CA PHE A 89 -8.13 13.96 24.54
C PHE A 89 -6.95 14.40 25.40
N GLY A 90 -5.80 14.80 24.80
CA GLY A 90 -4.56 15.17 25.52
C GLY A 90 -4.22 16.66 25.53
N LEU A 91 -4.87 17.51 24.74
CA LEU A 91 -4.51 18.93 24.58
C LEU A 91 -5.69 19.85 24.91
N GLY A 92 -5.95 20.03 26.19
CA GLY A 92 -6.63 21.20 26.72
C GLY A 92 -8.14 21.09 26.91
N GLN A 93 -8.57 21.16 28.16
CA GLN A 93 -9.90 21.52 28.65
C GLN A 93 -10.99 20.45 28.62
N SER A 94 -10.75 19.32 29.28
CA SER A 94 -11.81 18.68 30.11
C SER A 94 -11.21 17.56 30.93
N THR A 95 -11.34 17.64 32.24
CA THR A 95 -10.97 16.62 33.23
C THR A 95 -11.87 15.39 33.21
N ARG A 96 -12.45 15.01 32.08
CA ARG A 96 -13.06 13.71 31.89
C ARG A 96 -11.95 12.71 31.57
N ARG A 97 -11.68 11.82 32.53
CA ARG A 97 -10.93 10.60 32.28
C ARG A 97 -11.69 9.82 31.20
N PHE A 98 -11.23 9.95 29.96
CA PHE A 98 -11.79 9.17 28.87
C PHE A 98 -11.34 7.73 29.08
N ASN A 99 -12.29 6.84 29.22
CA ASN A 99 -12.04 5.42 29.24
C ASN A 99 -11.84 5.03 27.78
N VAL A 100 -10.66 4.55 27.40
CA VAL A 100 -10.35 4.05 26.06
C VAL A 100 -11.37 2.99 25.60
N ASN A 101 -12.05 2.36 26.57
CA ASN A 101 -13.08 1.36 26.35
C ASN A 101 -14.41 1.91 25.80
N ASP A 102 -14.61 3.23 25.76
CA ASP A 102 -15.86 3.84 25.29
C ASP A 102 -15.79 4.21 23.78
N MET A 103 -14.69 3.89 23.09
CA MET A 103 -14.52 4.18 21.67
C MET A 103 -15.26 3.16 20.81
N ASN A 104 -16.32 3.64 20.13
CA ASN A 104 -16.97 2.84 19.09
C ASN A 104 -16.18 2.98 17.79
N ILE A 105 -15.41 1.94 17.44
CA ILE A 105 -14.57 1.90 16.23
C ILE A 105 -15.38 2.12 14.95
N LEU A 106 -16.65 1.73 14.94
CA LEU A 106 -17.50 1.86 13.75
C LEU A 106 -17.91 3.31 13.47
N GLU A 107 -17.87 4.20 14.47
CA GLU A 107 -18.15 5.63 14.27
C GLU A 107 -17.02 6.36 13.53
N VAL A 108 -15.80 5.82 13.63
CA VAL A 108 -14.59 6.38 12.95
C VAL A 108 -14.33 5.70 11.62
N ALA A 109 -14.92 4.51 11.41
CA ALA A 109 -14.72 3.72 10.21
C ALA A 109 -15.41 4.36 8.98
N MET A 110 -14.70 4.38 7.88
CA MET A 110 -15.26 4.71 6.58
C MET A 110 -15.97 3.49 5.98
N LYS A 111 -16.99 3.75 5.14
CA LYS A 111 -17.64 2.67 4.38
C LYS A 111 -16.63 2.03 3.42
N PRO A 112 -16.60 0.68 3.33
CA PRO A 112 -15.73 0.00 2.39
C PRO A 112 -16.19 0.26 0.96
N TYR A 113 -15.23 0.37 0.04
CA TYR A 113 -15.48 0.46 -1.38
C TYR A 113 -14.95 -0.82 -2.04
N PHE A 114 -15.84 -1.57 -2.69
CA PHE A 114 -15.53 -2.82 -3.34
C PHE A 114 -15.44 -2.65 -4.86
N VAL A 115 -14.54 -3.41 -5.48
CA VAL A 115 -14.32 -3.49 -6.92
C VAL A 115 -14.15 -4.95 -7.35
N PRO A 116 -14.76 -5.39 -8.47
CA PRO A 116 -14.50 -6.72 -9.03
C PRO A 116 -13.05 -6.89 -9.46
N GLU A 117 -12.46 -8.07 -9.24
CA GLU A 117 -11.09 -8.39 -9.63
C GLU A 117 -10.83 -8.29 -11.14
N THR A 118 -11.87 -8.51 -11.97
CA THR A 118 -11.86 -8.42 -13.43
C THR A 118 -11.98 -6.99 -13.98
N THR A 119 -12.03 -5.97 -13.11
CA THR A 119 -12.06 -4.56 -13.55
C THR A 119 -10.71 -4.18 -14.14
N THR A 120 -10.69 -3.50 -15.31
CA THR A 120 -9.44 -3.03 -15.91
C THR A 120 -8.83 -1.88 -15.11
N LEU A 121 -7.49 -1.77 -15.11
CA LEU A 121 -6.77 -0.78 -14.33
C LEU A 121 -7.11 0.66 -14.74
N ASP A 122 -7.35 0.91 -16.03
CA ASP A 122 -7.77 2.22 -16.53
C ASP A 122 -9.16 2.62 -16.01
N GLN A 123 -10.09 1.67 -15.94
CA GLN A 123 -11.42 1.89 -15.37
C GLN A 123 -11.34 2.16 -13.88
N GLN A 124 -10.54 1.37 -13.16
CA GLN A 124 -10.36 1.54 -11.73
C GLN A 124 -9.68 2.88 -11.39
N MET A 125 -8.68 3.30 -12.15
CA MET A 125 -8.05 4.61 -12.00
C MET A 125 -9.09 5.75 -12.16
N LYS A 126 -9.92 5.68 -13.21
CA LYS A 126 -11.00 6.66 -13.44
C LYS A 126 -12.01 6.70 -12.30
N GLN A 127 -12.33 5.52 -11.70
CA GLN A 127 -13.23 5.44 -10.55
C GLN A 127 -12.61 6.06 -9.29
N PHE A 128 -11.33 5.83 -9.04
CA PHE A 128 -10.62 6.47 -7.93
C PHE A 128 -10.65 8.00 -8.05
N LEU A 129 -10.34 8.54 -9.23
CA LEU A 129 -10.38 9.99 -9.48
C LEU A 129 -11.78 10.58 -9.30
N LYS A 130 -12.80 9.91 -9.85
CA LYS A 130 -14.20 10.34 -9.76
C LYS A 130 -14.72 10.33 -8.32
N ARG A 131 -14.39 9.31 -7.55
CA ARG A 131 -14.81 9.13 -6.15
C ARG A 131 -13.93 9.89 -5.16
N LYS A 132 -12.79 10.42 -5.59
CA LYS A 132 -11.76 11.00 -4.73
C LYS A 132 -11.33 9.99 -3.64
N SER A 133 -11.26 8.73 -4.01
CA SER A 133 -10.79 7.62 -3.18
C SER A 133 -9.46 7.11 -3.72
N HIS A 134 -8.62 6.59 -2.83
CA HIS A 134 -7.30 6.03 -3.17
C HIS A 134 -7.18 4.55 -2.77
N PHE A 135 -8.30 3.92 -2.37
CA PHE A 135 -8.30 2.60 -1.79
C PHE A 135 -9.60 1.87 -2.14
N ALA A 136 -9.49 0.61 -2.54
CA ALA A 136 -10.63 -0.28 -2.78
C ALA A 136 -10.29 -1.71 -2.33
N LEU A 137 -11.31 -2.41 -1.86
CA LEU A 137 -11.27 -3.85 -1.59
C LEU A 137 -11.67 -4.59 -2.86
N VAL A 138 -10.91 -5.64 -3.19
CA VAL A 138 -11.15 -6.42 -4.40
C VAL A 138 -11.93 -7.67 -4.05
N VAL A 139 -12.98 -7.95 -4.82
CA VAL A 139 -13.86 -9.11 -4.63
C VAL A 139 -14.00 -9.90 -5.92
N ASP A 140 -14.28 -11.19 -5.78
CA ASP A 140 -14.67 -12.05 -6.90
C ASP A 140 -16.17 -11.93 -7.25
N GLU A 141 -16.65 -12.79 -8.16
CA GLU A 141 -18.03 -12.83 -8.62
C GLU A 141 -19.02 -13.29 -7.54
N TYR A 142 -18.54 -13.93 -6.48
CA TYR A 142 -19.35 -14.37 -5.33
C TYR A 142 -19.40 -13.32 -4.22
N GLY A 143 -18.56 -12.30 -4.32
CA GLY A 143 -18.41 -11.24 -3.32
C GLY A 143 -17.37 -11.55 -2.24
N ASP A 144 -16.59 -12.61 -2.41
CA ASP A 144 -15.53 -13.00 -1.48
C ASP A 144 -14.32 -12.09 -1.64
N LEU A 145 -13.70 -11.70 -0.51
CA LEU A 145 -12.53 -10.82 -0.51
C LEU A 145 -11.32 -11.52 -1.15
N ARG A 146 -10.79 -10.94 -2.22
CA ARG A 146 -9.60 -11.40 -2.94
C ARG A 146 -8.35 -10.62 -2.59
N GLY A 147 -8.51 -9.32 -2.39
CA GLY A 147 -7.37 -8.44 -2.16
C GLY A 147 -7.76 -7.00 -1.87
N LEU A 148 -6.82 -6.11 -2.04
CA LEU A 148 -7.03 -4.67 -2.09
C LEU A 148 -6.17 -4.06 -3.18
N ILE A 149 -6.60 -2.89 -3.68
CA ILE A 149 -5.85 -2.10 -4.65
C ILE A 149 -5.88 -0.63 -4.24
N THR A 150 -4.77 0.06 -4.46
CA THR A 150 -4.65 1.49 -4.24
C THR A 150 -4.43 2.24 -5.55
N LEU A 151 -4.62 3.56 -5.54
CA LEU A 151 -4.29 4.39 -6.70
C LEU A 151 -2.79 4.41 -6.96
N GLU A 152 -2.01 4.33 -5.89
CA GLU A 152 -0.56 4.28 -5.91
C GLU A 152 -0.05 3.07 -6.70
N ASP A 153 -0.65 1.87 -6.51
CA ASP A 153 -0.30 0.66 -7.26
C ASP A 153 -0.51 0.86 -8.77
N ILE A 154 -1.62 1.48 -9.17
CA ILE A 154 -1.89 1.74 -10.60
C ILE A 154 -0.92 2.78 -11.18
N LEU A 155 -0.54 3.80 -10.39
CA LEU A 155 0.42 4.80 -10.83
C LEU A 155 1.82 4.20 -10.99
N GLU A 156 2.20 3.25 -10.14
CA GLU A 156 3.47 2.52 -10.24
C GLU A 156 3.57 1.76 -11.57
N GLU A 157 2.47 1.18 -12.05
CA GLU A 157 2.43 0.51 -13.36
C GLU A 157 2.63 1.47 -14.55
N ILE A 158 2.23 2.73 -14.40
CA ILE A 158 2.44 3.76 -15.44
C ILE A 158 3.88 4.26 -15.45
N VAL A 159 4.41 4.57 -14.26
CA VAL A 159 5.72 5.25 -14.12
C VAL A 159 6.86 4.24 -14.11
N GLY A 160 6.57 2.96 -13.78
CA GLY A 160 7.57 1.96 -13.44
C GLY A 160 8.15 2.21 -12.04
N GLN A 161 9.00 1.31 -11.59
CA GLN A 161 9.76 1.57 -10.37
C GLN A 161 10.64 2.79 -10.60
N ILE A 162 10.35 3.87 -9.86
CA ILE A 162 11.24 5.02 -9.80
C ILE A 162 12.47 4.52 -9.04
N SER A 163 13.47 4.01 -9.77
CA SER A 163 14.77 3.76 -9.20
C SER A 163 15.34 5.12 -8.81
N ASP A 164 15.47 5.36 -7.52
CA ASP A 164 16.16 6.55 -7.00
C ASP A 164 17.57 6.53 -7.58
N GLU A 165 18.06 7.65 -8.13
CA GLU A 165 19.42 7.76 -8.70
C GLU A 165 20.53 7.42 -7.69
N HIS A 166 20.15 7.18 -6.43
CA HIS A 166 21.00 6.77 -5.33
C HIS A 166 20.98 5.25 -5.04
N ASP A 167 20.20 4.45 -5.72
CA ASP A 167 20.32 3.00 -5.66
C ASP A 167 21.59 2.57 -6.40
N VAL A 168 22.71 2.70 -5.69
CA VAL A 168 23.99 2.11 -6.08
C VAL A 168 23.77 0.60 -6.16
N ILE A 169 23.66 0.08 -7.39
CA ILE A 169 23.71 -1.36 -7.62
C ILE A 169 25.04 -1.84 -7.03
N GLU A 170 25.01 -2.40 -5.83
CA GLU A 170 26.13 -3.16 -5.30
C GLU A 170 26.35 -4.35 -6.26
N GLN A 171 27.27 -4.14 -7.20
CA GLN A 171 27.78 -5.26 -7.99
C GLN A 171 28.42 -6.24 -7.00
N PRO A 172 28.03 -7.53 -7.01
CA PRO A 172 28.68 -8.51 -6.15
C PRO A 172 30.17 -8.56 -6.53
N VAL A 173 31.01 -8.06 -5.64
CA VAL A 173 32.48 -8.14 -5.79
C VAL A 173 32.85 -9.62 -5.71
N SER A 174 33.17 -10.21 -6.85
CA SER A 174 33.75 -11.56 -6.90
C SER A 174 35.14 -11.52 -6.24
N TYR A 175 35.21 -11.99 -5.01
CA TYR A 175 36.50 -12.22 -4.35
C TYR A 175 37.14 -13.45 -5.00
N THR A 176 38.04 -13.23 -5.98
CA THR A 176 38.99 -14.26 -6.41
C THR A 176 39.99 -14.45 -5.31
N HIS A 177 39.93 -15.56 -4.63
CA HIS A 177 40.96 -16.00 -3.69
C HIS A 177 42.32 -16.12 -4.41
N LEU A 178 43.23 -15.16 -4.17
CA LEU A 178 44.64 -15.31 -4.48
C LEU A 178 45.24 -16.28 -3.45
N THR A 179 45.38 -17.54 -3.83
CA THR A 179 46.19 -18.50 -3.09
C THR A 179 47.68 -18.14 -3.25
N LEU A 180 48.29 -17.67 -2.17
CA LEU A 180 49.75 -17.50 -2.11
C LEU A 180 50.44 -18.89 -2.14
N PRO A 181 51.50 -19.10 -2.95
CA PRO A 181 52.25 -20.35 -2.92
C PRO A 181 53.08 -20.43 -1.61
N THR A 182 52.82 -21.51 -0.89
CA THR A 182 53.63 -21.85 0.31
C THR A 182 54.98 -22.36 -0.16
N THR A 183 56.05 -21.54 -0.04
CA THR A 183 57.44 -22.01 -0.22
C THR A 183 57.85 -22.76 1.02
N ALA A 184 57.99 -24.07 0.89
CA ALA A 184 58.64 -24.89 1.90
C ALA A 184 60.17 -24.67 1.81
N TYR A 185 60.77 -24.29 2.93
CA TYR A 185 62.20 -24.39 3.12
C TYR A 185 62.53 -25.64 3.95
N VAL A 186 63.43 -26.40 3.38
CA VAL A 186 64.12 -27.56 3.99
C VAL A 186 65.08 -27.07 5.07
#